data_60256d2d9edc2bf41279242d660af06d
#
_entry.id   60256d2d9edc2bf41279242d660af06d
#
_cell.length_a   1.000
_cell.length_b   1.000
_cell.length_c   1.000
_cell.angle_alpha   90.00
_cell.angle_beta   90.00
_cell.angle_gamma   90.00
#
_symmetry.space_group_name_H-M   'P 1'
#
loop_
_entity.id
_entity.type
_entity.pdbx_description
1 polymer ?
#
loop_
_entity_poly.entity_id
_entity_poly.type
_entity_poly.pdbx_seq_one_letter_code
_entity_poly.pdbx_strand_id
1 'polypeptide(L)'
;MKKYFVVSLVKNGILGGGIVADQEAITYHTGKVTVPREYRQLVMKYDEISDATEGWLFILPTVLVKMKNGKEYKFVVFFSRKRLINTISAHGFHP
;
A
#
# COMPACT_ATOMS: atom_id res chain seq x y z
N MET A 1 5.20 -6.11 15.88
CA MET A 1 3.74 -6.35 15.83
C MET A 1 3.24 -6.11 14.42
N LYS A 2 2.40 -7.01 13.90
CA LYS A 2 1.83 -6.87 12.57
C LYS A 2 0.52 -6.12 12.61
N LYS A 3 0.31 -5.25 11.63
CA LYS A 3 -0.95 -4.53 11.45
C LYS A 3 -1.55 -4.91 10.09
N TYR A 4 -2.86 -4.98 10.04
CA TYR A 4 -3.58 -5.43 8.85
C TYR A 4 -4.51 -4.33 8.34
N PHE A 5 -4.54 -4.16 7.02
CA PHE A 5 -5.39 -3.17 6.36
C PHE A 5 -6.12 -3.84 5.20
N VAL A 6 -7.41 -3.53 5.07
CA VAL A 6 -8.20 -3.97 3.91
C VAL A 6 -8.01 -2.92 2.82
N VAL A 7 -7.41 -3.32 1.71
CA VAL A 7 -7.08 -2.40 0.62
C VAL A 7 -7.40 -3.03 -0.73
N SER A 8 -7.40 -2.18 -1.76
CA SER A 8 -7.43 -2.65 -3.15
C SER A 8 -6.34 -1.92 -3.92
N LEU A 9 -5.54 -2.68 -4.66
CA LEU A 9 -4.52 -2.09 -5.54
C LEU A 9 -5.20 -1.57 -6.81
N VAL A 10 -4.91 -0.33 -7.18
CA VAL A 10 -5.41 0.26 -8.43
C VAL A 10 -4.40 -0.01 -9.54
N LYS A 11 -4.71 -0.98 -10.41
CA LYS A 11 -3.84 -1.37 -11.52
C LYS A 11 -4.71 -1.99 -12.60
N ASN A 12 -5.01 -1.20 -13.63
CA ASN A 12 -5.95 -1.59 -14.70
C ASN A 12 -7.27 -2.09 -14.14
N GLY A 13 -7.76 -1.40 -13.10
CA GLY A 13 -8.93 -1.80 -12.34
C GLY A 13 -8.61 -1.81 -10.86
N ILE A 14 -9.51 -2.36 -10.07
CA ILE A 14 -9.36 -2.42 -8.62
C ILE A 14 -9.17 -3.87 -8.21
N LEU A 15 -8.00 -4.19 -7.64
CA LEU A 15 -7.62 -5.54 -7.26
C LEU A 15 -7.66 -5.67 -5.74
N GLY A 16 -8.76 -6.25 -5.24
CA GLY A 16 -8.96 -6.41 -3.80
C GLY A 16 -7.95 -7.32 -3.15
N GLY A 17 -7.56 -6.97 -1.93
CA GLY A 17 -6.60 -7.73 -1.15
C GLY A 17 -6.40 -7.09 0.20
N GLY A 18 -5.19 -7.20 0.73
CA GLY A 18 -4.85 -6.62 2.02
C GLY A 18 -3.40 -6.20 2.08
N ILE A 19 -3.11 -5.34 3.05
CA ILE A 19 -1.73 -4.99 3.40
C ILE A 19 -1.46 -5.50 4.81
N VAL A 20 -0.31 -6.16 4.96
CA VAL A 20 0.26 -6.51 6.25
C VAL A 20 1.46 -5.61 6.47
N ALA A 21 1.45 -4.86 7.58
CA ALA A 21 2.56 -4.01 7.97
C ALA A 21 3.31 -4.66 9.12
N ASP A 22 4.60 -4.91 8.95
CA ASP A 22 5.47 -5.38 10.02
C ASP A 22 6.57 -4.34 10.31
N GLN A 23 7.65 -4.74 10.92
CA GLN A 23 8.72 -3.81 11.31
C GLN A 23 9.62 -3.39 10.14
N GLU A 24 9.59 -4.12 9.03
CA GLU A 24 10.49 -3.88 7.92
C GLU A 24 9.79 -3.37 6.66
N ALA A 25 8.53 -3.73 6.48
CA ALA A 25 7.85 -3.47 5.22
C ALA A 25 6.33 -3.46 5.38
N ILE A 26 5.68 -2.89 4.38
CA ILE A 26 4.27 -3.16 4.13
C ILE A 26 4.20 -4.11 2.93
N THR A 27 3.35 -5.13 3.03
CA THR A 27 3.22 -6.15 1.98
C THR A 27 1.77 -6.23 1.54
N TYR A 28 1.53 -5.89 0.27
CA TYR A 28 0.22 -6.10 -0.35
C TYR A 28 0.14 -7.53 -0.84
N HIS A 29 -1.00 -8.18 -0.62
CA HIS A 29 -1.25 -9.53 -1.12
C HIS A 29 -2.69 -9.68 -1.55
N THR A 30 -2.91 -10.54 -2.52
CA THR A 30 -4.23 -10.93 -2.98
C THR A 30 -4.21 -12.41 -3.34
N GLY A 31 -5.32 -13.11 -3.05
CA GLY A 31 -5.48 -14.51 -3.42
C GLY A 31 -6.07 -14.72 -4.82
N LYS A 32 -6.32 -13.64 -5.57
CA LYS A 32 -6.95 -13.75 -6.89
C LYS A 32 -5.97 -14.26 -7.92
N VAL A 33 -6.25 -15.45 -8.48
CA VAL A 33 -5.37 -16.09 -9.47
C VAL A 33 -5.36 -15.37 -10.81
N THR A 34 -6.36 -14.52 -11.08
CA THR A 34 -6.43 -13.73 -12.32
C THR A 34 -5.50 -12.52 -12.31
N VAL A 35 -4.96 -12.17 -11.14
CA VAL A 35 -4.00 -11.07 -11.00
C VAL A 35 -2.63 -11.55 -11.45
N PRO A 36 -1.88 -10.76 -12.25
CA PRO A 36 -0.51 -11.12 -12.61
C PRO A 36 0.32 -11.45 -11.35
N ARG A 37 1.18 -12.46 -11.47
CA ARG A 37 1.95 -12.97 -10.32
C ARG A 37 2.69 -11.88 -9.58
N GLU A 38 3.25 -10.92 -10.30
CA GLU A 38 4.03 -9.82 -9.73
C GLU A 38 3.22 -8.89 -8.82
N TYR A 39 1.89 -8.89 -8.97
CA TYR A 39 0.99 -8.08 -8.13
C TYR A 39 0.26 -8.89 -7.08
N ARG A 40 0.48 -10.22 -7.02
CA ARG A 40 -0.14 -11.04 -5.98
C ARG A 40 0.49 -10.82 -4.63
N GLN A 41 1.77 -10.40 -4.62
CA GLN A 41 2.50 -10.07 -3.41
C GLN A 41 3.50 -8.98 -3.73
N LEU A 42 3.28 -7.79 -3.17
CA LEU A 42 4.17 -6.65 -3.32
C LEU A 42 4.77 -6.32 -1.96
N VAL A 43 6.08 -6.50 -1.84
CA VAL A 43 6.81 -6.12 -0.63
C VAL A 43 7.39 -4.73 -0.83
N MET A 44 6.99 -3.79 0.03
CA MET A 44 7.46 -2.42 -0.02
C MET A 44 8.18 -2.13 1.29
N LYS A 45 9.51 -2.23 1.26
CA LYS A 45 10.33 -1.98 2.45
C LYS A 45 10.28 -0.50 2.80
N TYR A 46 10.19 -0.18 4.08
CA TYR A 46 10.09 1.21 4.53
C TYR A 46 11.27 2.06 4.07
N ASP A 47 12.48 1.49 4.07
CA ASP A 47 13.68 2.20 3.63
C ASP A 47 13.73 2.43 2.11
N GLU A 48 12.85 1.77 1.36
CA GLU A 48 12.72 1.95 -0.09
C GLU A 48 11.54 2.85 -0.48
N ILE A 49 10.77 3.30 0.49
CA ILE A 49 9.63 4.20 0.25
C ILE A 49 10.11 5.63 0.33
N SER A 50 9.84 6.42 -0.72
CA SER A 50 10.20 7.85 -0.72
C SER A 50 9.06 8.74 -0.23
N ASP A 51 7.82 8.31 -0.40
CA ASP A 51 6.65 9.12 -0.02
C ASP A 51 5.41 8.27 0.10
N ALA A 52 4.46 8.72 0.92
CA ALA A 52 3.14 8.11 1.04
C ALA A 52 2.12 9.23 1.25
N THR A 53 1.24 9.44 0.29
CA THR A 53 0.32 10.57 0.30
C THR A 53 -1.13 10.12 0.20
N GLU A 54 -2.01 10.91 0.81
CA GLU A 54 -3.45 10.70 0.72
C GLU A 54 -3.99 11.24 -0.59
N GLY A 55 -5.02 10.59 -1.11
CA GLY A 55 -5.71 11.06 -2.29
C GLY A 55 -7.12 10.48 -2.36
N TRP A 56 -7.72 10.59 -3.52
CA TRP A 56 -9.08 10.13 -3.77
C TRP A 56 -9.17 9.49 -5.15
N LEU A 57 -9.92 8.39 -5.23
CA LEU A 57 -10.38 7.82 -6.49
C LEU A 57 -11.91 7.95 -6.46
N PHE A 58 -12.44 8.99 -7.11
CA PHE A 58 -13.83 9.40 -6.92
C PHE A 58 -14.11 9.69 -5.44
N ILE A 59 -14.97 8.90 -4.80
CA ILE A 59 -15.27 9.04 -3.37
C ILE A 59 -14.47 8.08 -2.50
N LEU A 60 -13.61 7.27 -3.10
CA LEU A 60 -12.83 6.26 -2.36
C LEU A 60 -11.52 6.87 -1.85
N PRO A 61 -11.20 6.70 -0.56
CA PRO A 61 -9.94 7.21 -0.02
C PRO A 61 -8.76 6.36 -0.50
N THR A 62 -7.68 7.02 -0.89
CA THR A 62 -6.49 6.33 -1.41
C THR A 62 -5.22 6.72 -0.68
N VAL A 63 -4.23 5.83 -0.75
CA VAL A 63 -2.85 6.10 -0.38
C VAL A 63 -1.98 5.80 -1.60
N LEU A 64 -1.18 6.77 -2.00
CA LEU A 64 -0.19 6.60 -3.06
C LEU A 64 1.17 6.38 -2.41
N VAL A 65 1.75 5.22 -2.63
CA VAL A 65 3.09 4.87 -2.13
C VAL A 65 4.07 5.05 -3.28
N LYS A 66 5.03 5.96 -3.10
CA LYS A 66 6.10 6.20 -4.07
C LYS A 66 7.38 5.55 -3.57
N MET A 67 7.99 4.75 -4.43
CA MET A 67 9.24 4.08 -4.11
C MET A 67 10.43 4.90 -4.60
N LYS A 68 11.57 4.72 -3.95
CA LYS A 68 12.81 5.43 -4.33
C LYS A 68 13.27 5.12 -5.76
N ASN A 69 12.88 3.96 -6.28
CA ASN A 69 13.20 3.56 -7.66
C ASN A 69 12.27 4.17 -8.70
N GLY A 70 11.33 5.03 -8.30
CA GLY A 70 10.40 5.69 -9.20
C GLY A 70 9.09 4.96 -9.39
N LYS A 71 8.94 3.73 -8.92
CA LYS A 71 7.67 3.01 -9.00
C LYS A 71 6.66 3.61 -8.03
N GLU A 72 5.39 3.58 -8.42
CA GLU A 72 4.29 4.09 -7.63
C GLU A 72 3.19 3.04 -7.53
N TYR A 73 2.62 2.91 -6.34
CA TYR A 73 1.51 1.99 -6.11
C TYR A 73 0.38 2.75 -5.42
N LYS A 74 -0.80 2.71 -6.03
CA LYS A 74 -1.97 3.39 -5.50
C LYS A 74 -2.92 2.35 -4.91
N PHE A 75 -3.31 2.55 -3.65
CA PHE A 75 -4.22 1.66 -2.95
C PHE A 75 -5.46 2.41 -2.52
N VAL A 76 -6.63 1.81 -2.75
CA VAL A 76 -7.85 2.25 -2.08
C VAL A 76 -7.81 1.64 -0.69
N VAL A 77 -7.86 2.47 0.35
CA VAL A 77 -7.82 2.03 1.74
C VAL A 77 -9.18 2.32 2.36
N PHE A 78 -9.99 1.28 2.49
CA PHE A 78 -11.38 1.43 2.91
C PHE A 78 -11.52 1.92 4.35
N PHE A 79 -10.58 1.52 5.23
CA PHE A 79 -10.61 1.88 6.63
C PHE A 79 -9.23 2.28 7.10
N SER A 80 -9.14 3.31 7.95
CA SER A 80 -7.89 3.64 8.64
C SER A 80 -6.76 4.09 7.73
N ARG A 81 -7.09 4.89 6.69
CA ARG A 81 -6.09 5.43 5.77
C ARG A 81 -4.95 6.15 6.50
N LYS A 82 -5.30 6.99 7.47
CA LYS A 82 -4.30 7.74 8.24
C LYS A 82 -3.41 6.82 9.08
N ARG A 83 -3.98 5.74 9.58
CA ARG A 83 -3.23 4.77 10.36
C ARG A 83 -2.17 4.07 9.50
N LEU A 84 -2.49 3.78 8.25
CA LEU A 84 -1.52 3.20 7.31
C LEU A 84 -0.38 4.18 7.04
N ILE A 85 -0.70 5.43 6.74
CA ILE A 85 0.31 6.47 6.48
C ILE A 85 1.17 6.69 7.72
N ASN A 86 0.57 6.75 8.91
CA ASN A 86 1.32 6.91 10.16
C ASN A 86 2.24 5.73 10.42
N THR A 87 1.82 4.52 10.07
CA THR A 87 2.65 3.33 10.20
C THR A 87 3.88 3.43 9.31
N ILE A 88 3.70 3.85 8.06
CA ILE A 88 4.81 4.03 7.12
C ILE A 88 5.76 5.12 7.63
N SER A 89 5.21 6.27 8.04
CA SER A 89 5.99 7.39 8.57
C SER A 89 6.84 7.00 9.78
N ALA A 90 6.28 6.20 10.67
CA ALA A 90 6.95 5.80 11.90
C ALA A 90 8.17 4.92 11.64
N HIS A 91 8.26 4.28 10.47
CA HIS A 91 9.30 3.30 10.15
C HIS A 91 10.37 3.81 9.19
N GLY A 92 10.48 5.12 8.98
CA GLY A 92 11.61 5.66 8.23
C GLY A 92 11.28 6.61 7.10
N PHE A 93 10.01 6.71 6.73
CA PHE A 93 9.57 7.71 5.78
C PHE A 93 9.40 9.06 6.50
N HIS A 94 10.04 10.10 5.98
CA HIS A 94 9.91 11.47 6.51
C HIS A 94 9.43 12.36 5.37
N PRO A 95 8.17 12.87 5.45
CA PRO A 95 7.63 13.75 4.42
C PRO A 95 8.36 15.09 4.37
#